data_af79221772b505e783e44342fc1d60d7
#
_entry.id   af79221772b505e783e44342fc1d60d7
#
_cell.length_a   1.000
_cell.length_b   1.000
_cell.length_c   1.000
_cell.angle_alpha   90.00
_cell.angle_beta   90.00
_cell.angle_gamma   90.00
#
_symmetry.space_group_name_H-M   'P 1'
#
loop_
_entity.id
_entity.type
_entity.pdbx_description
1 polymer ?
#
loop_
_entity_poly.entity_id
_entity_poly.type
_entity_poly.pdbx_seq_one_letter_code
_entity_poly.pdbx_strand_id
1 'polypeptide(L)'
;KNHQSNDIAKIINSNIEFGTILLDNLNVMGVNNFINFSTVWENYNGIKDNPNNLYTASKQAFEKIINYYQINNIKINFYNLIISDTYGKNDKRQKLISVLKKNIDSNRETQIISKNLYINLLNVNDIISGILLLLKNKIKSGKYSIINKKEIKAIDLIKQIQKKTKSIIKIKWLSTKIIKEKIYTYTSLPKWKSKNSNIDDLIRFILDDFKD
;
A
#
# COMPACT_ATOMS: atom_id res chain seq x y z
N LYS A 1 13.08 5.64 -14.50
CA LYS A 1 13.98 5.41 -13.36
C LYS A 1 13.49 6.27 -12.19
N ASN A 2 13.10 5.64 -11.09
CA ASN A 2 12.50 6.33 -9.94
C ASN A 2 13.45 6.41 -8.73
N HIS A 3 14.76 6.29 -8.97
CA HIS A 3 15.80 6.42 -7.95
C HIS A 3 17.04 7.07 -8.56
N GLN A 4 17.83 7.73 -7.73
CA GLN A 4 19.17 8.23 -8.06
C GLN A 4 20.23 7.20 -7.70
N SER A 5 21.44 7.34 -8.22
CA SER A 5 22.54 6.40 -7.92
C SER A 5 22.82 6.30 -6.42
N ASN A 6 22.73 7.41 -5.69
CA ASN A 6 22.91 7.46 -4.24
C ASN A 6 21.82 6.75 -3.42
N ASP A 7 20.68 6.41 -4.04
CA ASP A 7 19.59 5.70 -3.38
C ASP A 7 19.77 4.18 -3.42
N ILE A 8 20.62 3.66 -4.31
CA ILE A 8 20.79 2.23 -4.53
C ILE A 8 21.18 1.52 -3.22
N ALA A 9 22.26 1.96 -2.58
CA ALA A 9 22.72 1.37 -1.33
C ALA A 9 21.64 1.43 -0.24
N LYS A 10 20.95 2.56 -0.08
CA LYS A 10 19.88 2.74 0.90
C LYS A 10 18.72 1.79 0.67
N ILE A 11 18.33 1.59 -0.60
CA ILE A 11 17.23 0.68 -0.97
C ILE A 11 17.64 -0.76 -0.68
N ILE A 12 18.84 -1.18 -1.06
CA ILE A 12 19.33 -2.55 -0.86
C ILE A 12 19.51 -2.83 0.64
N ASN A 13 20.17 -1.92 1.36
CA ASN A 13 20.40 -2.11 2.80
C ASN A 13 19.08 -2.20 3.57
N SER A 14 18.10 -1.33 3.29
CA SER A 14 16.83 -1.35 4.01
C SER A 14 15.91 -2.50 3.63
N ASN A 15 15.88 -2.94 2.38
CA ASN A 15 14.95 -3.96 1.91
C ASN A 15 15.52 -5.39 1.91
N ILE A 16 16.84 -5.55 1.80
CA ILE A 16 17.50 -6.85 1.70
C ILE A 16 18.37 -7.10 2.91
N GLU A 17 19.41 -6.30 3.13
CA GLU A 17 20.40 -6.56 4.19
C GLU A 17 19.75 -6.57 5.58
N PHE A 18 19.07 -5.50 5.96
CA PHE A 18 18.37 -5.43 7.25
C PHE A 18 17.38 -6.57 7.44
N GLY A 19 16.57 -6.86 6.41
CA GLY A 19 15.59 -7.94 6.45
C GLY A 19 16.25 -9.31 6.60
N THR A 20 17.39 -9.56 5.94
CA THR A 20 18.13 -10.82 6.02
C THR A 20 18.74 -11.02 7.40
N ILE A 21 19.36 -9.98 7.97
CA ILE A 21 19.88 -10.02 9.35
C ILE A 21 18.75 -10.33 10.34
N LEU A 22 17.58 -9.72 10.17
CA LEU A 22 16.42 -10.00 11.01
C LEU A 22 15.97 -11.46 10.89
N LEU A 23 15.86 -11.99 9.66
CA LEU A 23 15.47 -13.38 9.41
C LEU A 23 16.43 -14.38 10.04
N ASP A 24 17.72 -14.09 9.99
CA ASP A 24 18.78 -14.95 10.55
C ASP A 24 18.67 -15.10 12.08
N ASN A 25 18.14 -14.08 12.75
CA ASN A 25 18.00 -14.05 14.20
C ASN A 25 16.62 -14.52 14.72
N LEU A 26 15.65 -14.85 13.87
CA LEU A 26 14.27 -15.19 14.30
C LEU A 26 14.22 -16.36 15.28
N ASN A 27 15.04 -17.40 15.08
CA ASN A 27 15.08 -18.57 15.96
C ASN A 27 15.62 -18.21 17.36
N VAL A 28 16.67 -17.40 17.42
CA VAL A 28 17.27 -16.93 18.69
C VAL A 28 16.29 -16.03 19.44
N MET A 29 15.50 -15.26 18.71
CA MET A 29 14.48 -14.35 19.29
C MET A 29 13.22 -15.08 19.75
N GLY A 30 13.05 -16.37 19.52
CA GLY A 30 11.86 -17.14 19.88
C GLY A 30 10.60 -16.71 19.12
N VAL A 31 10.75 -16.21 17.90
CA VAL A 31 9.65 -15.69 17.09
C VAL A 31 8.86 -16.83 16.44
N ASN A 32 7.55 -16.79 16.54
CA ASN A 32 6.65 -17.79 15.93
C ASN A 32 6.02 -17.33 14.61
N ASN A 33 6.00 -16.03 14.33
CA ASN A 33 5.39 -15.48 13.13
C ASN A 33 6.26 -14.37 12.57
N PHE A 34 6.51 -14.41 11.27
CA PHE A 34 7.16 -13.35 10.52
C PHE A 34 6.21 -12.82 9.43
N ILE A 35 5.95 -11.52 9.43
CA ILE A 35 5.08 -10.88 8.46
C ILE A 35 5.89 -9.86 7.66
N ASN A 36 6.04 -10.13 6.37
CA ASN A 36 6.62 -9.19 5.42
C ASN A 36 5.52 -8.42 4.68
N PHE A 37 5.72 -7.12 4.50
CA PHE A 37 4.88 -6.30 3.65
C PHE A 37 5.53 -6.08 2.30
N SER A 38 4.81 -6.46 1.26
CA SER A 38 5.19 -6.20 -0.12
C SER A 38 4.14 -5.32 -0.83
N THR A 39 4.23 -5.15 -2.12
CA THR A 39 3.43 -4.18 -2.86
C THR A 39 2.88 -4.77 -4.15
N VAL A 40 1.70 -4.31 -4.57
CA VAL A 40 1.12 -4.65 -5.88
C VAL A 40 2.04 -4.24 -7.06
N TRP A 41 2.96 -3.30 -6.83
CA TRP A 41 3.89 -2.77 -7.84
C TRP A 41 5.02 -3.75 -8.20
N GLU A 42 5.15 -4.88 -7.49
CA GLU A 42 6.00 -6.00 -7.90
C GLU A 42 5.55 -6.66 -9.20
N ASN A 43 4.27 -6.52 -9.51
CA ASN A 43 3.63 -7.08 -10.71
C ASN A 43 2.97 -5.93 -11.48
N TYR A 44 3.78 -4.93 -11.83
CA TYR A 44 3.33 -3.71 -12.46
C TYR A 44 2.46 -3.99 -13.68
N ASN A 45 1.36 -3.25 -13.78
CA ASN A 45 0.38 -3.35 -14.84
C ASN A 45 -0.27 -4.75 -14.97
N GLY A 46 -0.32 -5.51 -13.86
CA GLY A 46 -0.91 -6.84 -13.79
C GLY A 46 -0.08 -7.95 -14.42
N ILE A 47 1.18 -7.67 -14.72
CA ILE A 47 2.11 -8.65 -15.28
C ILE A 47 2.94 -9.23 -14.15
N LYS A 48 2.87 -10.56 -13.99
CA LYS A 48 3.61 -11.27 -12.95
C LYS A 48 5.12 -11.06 -13.13
N ASP A 49 5.82 -10.85 -12.01
CA ASP A 49 7.27 -10.68 -11.94
C ASP A 49 7.79 -9.51 -12.80
N ASN A 50 7.00 -8.44 -12.93
CA ASN A 50 7.35 -7.22 -13.65
C ASN A 50 7.45 -6.02 -12.68
N PRO A 51 8.57 -5.88 -11.93
CA PRO A 51 8.72 -4.81 -10.95
C PRO A 51 8.83 -3.44 -11.63
N ASN A 52 8.11 -2.47 -11.10
CA ASN A 52 8.03 -1.11 -11.63
C ASN A 52 9.36 -0.32 -11.49
N ASN A 53 10.14 -0.60 -10.45
CA ASN A 53 11.36 0.13 -10.13
C ASN A 53 12.29 -0.71 -9.23
N LEU A 54 13.48 -0.18 -8.89
CA LEU A 54 14.46 -0.87 -8.05
C LEU A 54 13.90 -1.23 -6.66
N TYR A 55 13.08 -0.37 -6.05
CA TYR A 55 12.44 -0.66 -4.77
C TYR A 55 11.58 -1.91 -4.85
N THR A 56 10.71 -2.02 -5.86
CA THR A 56 9.84 -3.19 -6.02
C THR A 56 10.62 -4.44 -6.42
N ALA A 57 11.67 -4.29 -7.21
CA ALA A 57 12.60 -5.38 -7.54
C ALA A 57 13.32 -5.90 -6.29
N SER A 58 13.78 -5.02 -5.40
CA SER A 58 14.40 -5.42 -4.14
C SER A 58 13.43 -6.11 -3.18
N LYS A 59 12.15 -5.73 -3.19
CA LYS A 59 11.10 -6.42 -2.45
C LYS A 59 10.89 -7.87 -2.95
N GLN A 60 10.87 -8.09 -4.26
CA GLN A 60 10.81 -9.43 -4.85
C GLN A 60 12.07 -10.26 -4.53
N ALA A 61 13.25 -9.65 -4.58
CA ALA A 61 14.49 -10.32 -4.21
C ALA A 61 14.44 -10.76 -2.74
N PHE A 62 13.98 -9.92 -1.84
CA PHE A 62 13.83 -10.25 -0.43
C PHE A 62 12.81 -11.39 -0.19
N GLU A 63 11.74 -11.48 -1.00
CA GLU A 63 10.83 -12.63 -0.94
C GLU A 63 11.54 -13.97 -1.19
N LYS A 64 12.51 -14.00 -2.09
CA LYS A 64 13.31 -15.23 -2.32
C LYS A 64 14.17 -15.59 -1.11
N ILE A 65 14.69 -14.60 -0.41
CA ILE A 65 15.42 -14.79 0.84
C ILE A 65 14.47 -15.31 1.93
N ILE A 66 13.26 -14.74 2.07
CA ILE A 66 12.23 -15.26 2.98
C ILE A 66 11.94 -16.73 2.69
N ASN A 67 11.78 -17.12 1.42
CA ASN A 67 11.51 -18.50 1.05
C ASN A 67 12.65 -19.46 1.48
N TYR A 68 13.90 -19.02 1.36
CA TYR A 68 15.05 -19.79 1.89
C TYR A 68 14.93 -20.02 3.40
N TYR A 69 14.66 -18.98 4.18
CA TYR A 69 14.49 -19.10 5.63
C TYR A 69 13.26 -19.92 6.00
N GLN A 70 12.18 -19.82 5.26
CA GLN A 70 10.95 -20.60 5.49
C GLN A 70 11.20 -22.11 5.35
N ILE A 71 12.00 -22.53 4.38
CA ILE A 71 12.36 -23.95 4.19
C ILE A 71 13.18 -24.46 5.37
N ASN A 72 14.08 -23.64 5.91
CA ASN A 72 15.01 -24.01 6.96
C ASN A 72 14.44 -23.79 8.38
N ASN A 73 13.30 -23.11 8.53
CA ASN A 73 12.71 -22.75 9.83
C ASN A 73 11.23 -23.15 9.90
N ILE A 74 10.97 -24.45 9.91
CA ILE A 74 9.61 -25.04 9.86
C ILE A 74 8.71 -24.67 11.04
N LYS A 75 9.29 -24.20 12.16
CA LYS A 75 8.54 -23.77 13.35
C LYS A 75 8.01 -22.35 13.26
N ILE A 76 8.49 -21.55 12.31
CA ILE A 76 8.09 -20.15 12.12
C ILE A 76 7.06 -20.07 10.98
N ASN A 77 5.97 -19.37 11.21
CA ASN A 77 5.00 -19.05 10.17
C ASN A 77 5.44 -17.80 9.41
N PHE A 78 5.61 -17.91 8.11
CA PHE A 78 6.00 -16.80 7.24
C PHE A 78 4.80 -16.31 6.40
N TYR A 79 4.54 -15.03 6.45
CA TYR A 79 3.48 -14.39 5.67
C TYR A 79 4.03 -13.26 4.83
N ASN A 80 3.74 -13.27 3.54
CA ASN A 80 4.06 -12.16 2.65
C ASN A 80 2.76 -11.46 2.23
N LEU A 81 2.52 -10.25 2.73
CA LEU A 81 1.30 -9.49 2.51
C LEU A 81 1.51 -8.47 1.41
N ILE A 82 0.82 -8.66 0.28
CA ILE A 82 0.84 -7.75 -0.85
C ILE A 82 -0.24 -6.70 -0.63
N ILE A 83 0.17 -5.45 -0.51
CA ILE A 83 -0.71 -4.32 -0.23
C ILE A 83 -0.73 -3.32 -1.40
N SER A 84 -1.88 -2.68 -1.61
CA SER A 84 -2.03 -1.55 -2.53
C SER A 84 -1.53 -0.25 -1.87
N ASP A 85 -1.71 0.88 -2.56
CA ASP A 85 -1.41 2.19 -1.97
C ASP A 85 -2.21 2.43 -0.69
N THR A 86 -1.53 2.98 0.31
CA THR A 86 -2.08 3.15 1.65
C THR A 86 -2.27 4.61 2.02
N TYR A 87 -3.27 4.85 2.86
CA TYR A 87 -3.46 6.12 3.55
C TYR A 87 -3.77 5.87 5.03
N GLY A 88 -3.44 6.83 5.87
CA GLY A 88 -3.69 6.73 7.31
C GLY A 88 -3.22 7.97 8.07
N LYS A 89 -3.63 8.08 9.34
CA LYS A 89 -3.23 9.18 10.23
C LYS A 89 -1.69 9.21 10.35
N ASN A 90 -1.12 10.40 10.37
CA ASN A 90 0.33 10.65 10.48
C ASN A 90 1.19 10.17 9.27
N ASP A 91 0.59 9.87 8.11
CA ASP A 91 1.38 9.60 6.90
C ASP A 91 2.02 10.89 6.38
N LYS A 92 3.33 11.04 6.62
CA LYS A 92 4.11 12.23 6.22
C LYS A 92 4.53 12.21 4.75
N ARG A 93 4.26 11.13 4.02
CA ARG A 93 4.64 11.00 2.61
C ARG A 93 3.77 11.92 1.74
N GLN A 94 4.39 12.54 0.74
CA GLN A 94 3.68 13.40 -0.21
C GLN A 94 2.94 12.57 -1.28
N LYS A 95 1.92 11.82 -0.85
CA LYS A 95 1.03 11.07 -1.72
C LYS A 95 -0.18 11.90 -2.09
N LEU A 96 -0.90 11.47 -3.13
CA LEU A 96 -2.08 12.17 -3.64
C LEU A 96 -3.04 12.61 -2.53
N ILE A 97 -3.36 11.72 -1.59
CA ILE A 97 -4.34 12.03 -0.53
C ILE A 97 -3.81 13.05 0.48
N SER A 98 -2.56 12.91 0.90
CA SER A 98 -1.94 13.89 1.82
C SER A 98 -1.75 15.27 1.18
N VAL A 99 -1.39 15.30 -0.12
CA VAL A 99 -1.29 16.56 -0.88
C VAL A 99 -2.66 17.20 -1.08
N LEU A 100 -3.66 16.42 -1.48
CA LEU A 100 -5.03 16.89 -1.66
C LEU A 100 -5.57 17.52 -0.36
N LYS A 101 -5.45 16.80 0.74
CA LYS A 101 -5.84 17.26 2.07
C LYS A 101 -5.19 18.59 2.41
N LYS A 102 -3.84 18.66 2.39
CA LYS A 102 -3.08 19.88 2.68
C LYS A 102 -3.50 21.07 1.79
N ASN A 103 -3.78 20.82 0.50
CA ASN A 103 -4.11 21.87 -0.43
C ASN A 103 -5.58 22.34 -0.27
N ILE A 104 -6.48 21.47 0.13
CA ILE A 104 -7.86 21.85 0.51
C ILE A 104 -7.80 22.81 1.68
N ASP A 105 -7.03 22.48 2.76
CA ASP A 105 -6.87 23.33 3.93
C ASP A 105 -6.35 24.71 3.61
N SER A 106 -5.31 24.75 2.79
CA SER A 106 -4.63 26.00 2.44
C SER A 106 -5.24 26.70 1.23
N ASN A 107 -6.42 26.24 0.74
CA ASN A 107 -7.09 26.75 -0.45
C ASN A 107 -6.18 26.82 -1.69
N ARG A 108 -5.25 25.85 -1.82
CA ARG A 108 -4.31 25.76 -2.93
C ARG A 108 -4.81 24.81 -4.01
N GLU A 109 -4.33 25.00 -5.24
CA GLU A 109 -4.62 24.11 -6.35
C GLU A 109 -3.87 22.79 -6.20
N THR A 110 -4.57 21.67 -6.43
CA THR A 110 -3.97 20.34 -6.52
C THR A 110 -3.89 19.90 -7.98
N GLN A 111 -2.71 19.54 -8.45
CA GLN A 111 -2.55 18.96 -9.77
C GLN A 111 -2.76 17.45 -9.71
N ILE A 112 -3.64 16.93 -10.56
CA ILE A 112 -3.91 15.50 -10.69
C ILE A 112 -3.68 15.09 -12.14
N ILE A 113 -2.91 14.03 -12.33
CA ILE A 113 -2.43 13.56 -13.63
C ILE A 113 -3.56 13.29 -14.64
N SER A 114 -4.72 12.84 -14.18
CA SER A 114 -5.91 12.69 -15.01
C SER A 114 -7.19 12.73 -14.18
N LYS A 115 -8.26 13.31 -14.75
CA LYS A 115 -9.61 13.22 -14.17
C LYS A 115 -10.15 11.78 -14.17
N ASN A 116 -9.67 10.95 -15.09
CA ASN A 116 -10.01 9.54 -15.24
C ASN A 116 -8.96 8.60 -14.62
N LEU A 117 -8.22 9.09 -13.60
CA LEU A 117 -7.32 8.25 -12.78
C LEU A 117 -8.16 7.37 -11.86
N TYR A 118 -7.92 6.07 -11.91
CA TYR A 118 -8.45 5.09 -10.96
C TYR A 118 -7.39 4.81 -9.89
N ILE A 119 -7.78 4.91 -8.65
CA ILE A 119 -6.92 4.73 -7.47
C ILE A 119 -7.44 3.57 -6.63
N ASN A 120 -6.54 2.68 -6.24
CA ASN A 120 -6.83 1.62 -5.28
C ASN A 120 -6.14 1.97 -3.96
N LEU A 121 -6.92 2.48 -3.02
CA LEU A 121 -6.41 2.96 -1.73
C LEU A 121 -6.87 2.04 -0.61
N LEU A 122 -5.98 1.75 0.31
CA LEU A 122 -6.22 0.92 1.47
C LEU A 122 -5.96 1.73 2.75
N ASN A 123 -6.94 1.77 3.65
CA ASN A 123 -6.76 2.37 4.96
C ASN A 123 -5.82 1.50 5.81
N VAL A 124 -4.90 2.13 6.53
CA VAL A 124 -3.95 1.42 7.42
C VAL A 124 -4.66 0.56 8.47
N ASN A 125 -5.84 0.96 8.94
CA ASN A 125 -6.62 0.17 9.89
C ASN A 125 -7.13 -1.15 9.29
N ASP A 126 -7.36 -1.19 7.97
CA ASP A 126 -7.72 -2.43 7.29
C ASP A 126 -6.53 -3.39 7.21
N ILE A 127 -5.30 -2.87 7.06
CA ILE A 127 -4.08 -3.69 7.15
C ILE A 127 -3.92 -4.24 8.56
N ILE A 128 -4.06 -3.41 9.59
CA ILE A 128 -4.00 -3.83 10.99
C ILE A 128 -5.03 -4.93 11.27
N SER A 129 -6.26 -4.78 10.76
CA SER A 129 -7.29 -5.83 10.91
C SER A 129 -6.87 -7.16 10.27
N GLY A 130 -6.18 -7.10 9.14
CA GLY A 130 -5.60 -8.27 8.47
C GLY A 130 -4.50 -8.95 9.28
N ILE A 131 -3.60 -8.16 9.88
CA ILE A 131 -2.54 -8.68 10.76
C ILE A 131 -3.16 -9.36 11.99
N LEU A 132 -4.11 -8.70 12.66
CA LEU A 132 -4.77 -9.25 13.84
C LEU A 132 -5.53 -10.55 13.50
N LEU A 133 -6.16 -10.61 12.33
CA LEU A 133 -6.83 -11.81 11.86
C LEU A 133 -5.84 -12.94 11.59
N LEU A 134 -4.67 -12.64 11.03
CA LEU A 134 -3.57 -13.58 10.81
C LEU A 134 -3.07 -14.18 12.12
N LEU A 135 -2.81 -13.32 13.12
CA LEU A 135 -2.29 -13.73 14.43
C LEU A 135 -3.30 -14.52 15.26
N LYS A 136 -4.60 -14.23 15.13
CA LYS A 136 -5.68 -14.90 15.86
C LYS A 136 -6.12 -16.23 15.26
N ASN A 137 -5.92 -16.42 13.98
CA ASN A 137 -6.39 -17.63 13.27
C ASN A 137 -5.20 -18.45 12.79
N LYS A 138 -5.33 -19.76 12.78
CA LYS A 138 -4.33 -20.68 12.21
C LYS A 138 -4.39 -20.60 10.66
N ILE A 139 -3.96 -19.47 10.10
CA ILE A 139 -3.85 -19.31 8.65
C ILE A 139 -2.52 -19.90 8.21
N LYS A 140 -2.52 -20.67 7.14
CA LYS A 140 -1.30 -21.30 6.60
C LYS A 140 -0.31 -20.21 6.16
N SER A 141 0.99 -20.45 6.40
CA SER A 141 2.07 -19.63 5.84
C SER A 141 1.91 -19.45 4.33
N GLY A 142 2.18 -18.26 3.83
CA GLY A 142 2.06 -18.01 2.40
C GLY A 142 1.97 -16.54 2.01
N LYS A 143 1.71 -16.33 0.72
CA LYS A 143 1.59 -15.01 0.10
C LYS A 143 0.11 -14.67 -0.08
N TYR A 144 -0.31 -13.53 0.47
CA TYR A 144 -1.71 -13.09 0.44
C TYR A 144 -1.84 -11.65 -0.01
N SER A 145 -2.90 -11.36 -0.77
CA SER A 145 -3.27 -9.99 -1.11
C SER A 145 -4.18 -9.39 -0.03
N ILE A 146 -3.80 -8.20 0.43
CA ILE A 146 -4.64 -7.29 1.23
C ILE A 146 -4.82 -6.01 0.42
N ILE A 147 -5.85 -5.98 -0.39
CA ILE A 147 -6.14 -4.87 -1.31
C ILE A 147 -7.62 -4.50 -1.25
N ASN A 148 -7.94 -3.24 -1.52
CA ASN A 148 -9.33 -2.84 -1.66
C ASN A 148 -9.89 -3.41 -2.98
N LYS A 149 -11.08 -4.00 -2.91
CA LYS A 149 -11.76 -4.52 -4.12
C LYS A 149 -12.36 -3.43 -5.00
N LYS A 150 -12.56 -2.23 -4.45
CA LYS A 150 -13.18 -1.10 -5.15
C LYS A 150 -12.13 -0.03 -5.44
N GLU A 151 -12.00 0.29 -6.71
CA GLU A 151 -11.24 1.46 -7.16
C GLU A 151 -12.08 2.73 -7.04
N ILE A 152 -11.44 3.84 -6.84
CA ILE A 152 -12.07 5.16 -6.75
C ILE A 152 -11.56 5.99 -7.92
N LYS A 153 -12.47 6.56 -8.71
CA LYS A 153 -12.11 7.47 -9.78
C LYS A 153 -11.84 8.87 -9.22
N ALA A 154 -10.73 9.48 -9.59
CA ALA A 154 -10.31 10.76 -9.02
C ALA A 154 -11.38 11.86 -9.15
N ILE A 155 -12.02 11.98 -10.32
CA ILE A 155 -13.08 12.99 -10.48
C ILE A 155 -14.29 12.75 -9.56
N ASP A 156 -14.64 11.49 -9.31
CA ASP A 156 -15.78 11.16 -8.46
C ASP A 156 -15.46 11.45 -6.99
N LEU A 157 -14.21 11.19 -6.56
CA LEU A 157 -13.73 11.59 -5.25
C LEU A 157 -13.86 13.11 -5.05
N ILE A 158 -13.34 13.90 -5.99
CA ILE A 158 -13.38 15.36 -5.89
C ILE A 158 -14.82 15.87 -5.87
N LYS A 159 -15.70 15.38 -6.75
CA LYS A 159 -17.12 15.75 -6.77
C LYS A 159 -17.82 15.46 -5.44
N GLN A 160 -17.53 14.31 -4.81
CA GLN A 160 -18.13 13.94 -3.54
C GLN A 160 -17.61 14.81 -2.39
N ILE A 161 -16.31 15.13 -2.37
CA ILE A 161 -15.76 16.08 -1.39
C ILE A 161 -16.43 17.45 -1.55
N GLN A 162 -16.50 17.99 -2.77
CA GLN A 162 -17.16 19.28 -3.03
C GLN A 162 -18.63 19.30 -2.60
N LYS A 163 -19.37 18.19 -2.87
CA LYS A 163 -20.75 18.05 -2.43
C LYS A 163 -20.88 18.07 -0.90
N LYS A 164 -19.97 17.41 -0.20
CA LYS A 164 -19.97 17.30 1.27
C LYS A 164 -19.54 18.60 1.94
N THR A 165 -18.53 19.28 1.41
CA THR A 165 -18.01 20.54 1.96
C THR A 165 -18.80 21.76 1.51
N LYS A 166 -19.64 21.65 0.47
CA LYS A 166 -20.27 22.77 -0.25
C LYS A 166 -19.26 23.82 -0.74
N SER A 167 -18.01 23.41 -0.94
CA SER A 167 -16.88 24.26 -1.32
C SER A 167 -16.30 23.84 -2.66
N ILE A 168 -15.80 24.80 -3.44
CA ILE A 168 -15.08 24.52 -4.68
C ILE A 168 -13.64 24.15 -4.35
N ILE A 169 -13.23 22.94 -4.73
CA ILE A 169 -11.84 22.50 -4.60
C ILE A 169 -11.10 22.83 -5.88
N LYS A 170 -9.98 23.54 -5.76
CA LYS A 170 -9.15 23.93 -6.89
C LYS A 170 -8.35 22.75 -7.41
N ILE A 171 -8.76 22.20 -8.56
CA ILE A 171 -8.08 21.06 -9.20
C ILE A 171 -7.64 21.42 -10.61
N LYS A 172 -6.36 21.18 -10.89
CA LYS A 172 -5.81 21.22 -12.24
C LYS A 172 -5.67 19.80 -12.76
N TRP A 173 -6.52 19.44 -13.72
CA TRP A 173 -6.43 18.16 -14.41
C TRP A 173 -5.41 18.25 -15.53
N LEU A 174 -4.35 17.43 -15.48
CA LEU A 174 -3.29 17.45 -16.49
C LEU A 174 -3.67 16.66 -17.74
N SER A 175 -4.64 15.75 -17.64
CA SER A 175 -5.08 14.90 -18.74
C SER A 175 -6.54 14.47 -18.57
N THR A 176 -7.12 13.97 -19.67
CA THR A 176 -8.42 13.27 -19.68
C THR A 176 -8.27 11.78 -19.96
N LYS A 177 -7.04 11.29 -20.20
CA LYS A 177 -6.77 9.89 -20.50
C LYS A 177 -7.19 8.99 -19.35
N ILE A 178 -7.71 7.80 -19.67
CA ILE A 178 -8.00 6.78 -18.66
C ILE A 178 -6.67 6.25 -18.17
N ILE A 179 -6.42 6.39 -16.87
CA ILE A 179 -5.26 5.82 -16.18
C ILE A 179 -5.81 4.85 -15.14
N LYS A 180 -5.67 3.56 -15.45
CA LYS A 180 -6.11 2.46 -14.62
C LYS A 180 -5.05 1.39 -14.63
N GLU A 181 -4.44 1.15 -13.45
CA GLU A 181 -3.49 0.07 -13.29
C GLU A 181 -4.22 -1.27 -13.18
N LYS A 182 -3.75 -2.25 -13.93
CA LYS A 182 -4.15 -3.63 -13.70
C LYS A 182 -3.39 -4.15 -12.49
N ILE A 183 -4.11 -4.61 -11.48
CA ILE A 183 -3.53 -5.19 -10.27
C ILE A 183 -3.48 -6.70 -10.43
N TYR A 184 -2.28 -7.28 -10.35
CA TYR A 184 -2.13 -8.73 -10.20
C TYR A 184 -2.49 -9.12 -8.77
N THR A 185 -3.45 -10.01 -8.62
CA THR A 185 -3.92 -10.44 -7.30
C THR A 185 -3.44 -11.84 -6.97
N TYR A 186 -2.81 -12.00 -5.83
CA TYR A 186 -2.60 -13.28 -5.19
C TYR A 186 -3.88 -13.70 -4.44
N THR A 187 -3.87 -14.88 -3.84
CA THR A 187 -4.96 -15.33 -2.98
C THR A 187 -5.27 -14.25 -1.93
N SER A 188 -6.52 -13.87 -1.81
CA SER A 188 -6.96 -12.93 -0.76
C SER A 188 -6.74 -13.56 0.62
N LEU A 189 -6.38 -12.74 1.61
CA LEU A 189 -6.27 -13.23 2.99
C LEU A 189 -7.61 -13.81 3.43
N PRO A 190 -7.67 -15.11 3.85
CA PRO A 190 -8.90 -15.78 4.21
C PRO A 190 -9.69 -15.00 5.29
N LYS A 191 -11.01 -14.91 5.12
CA LYS A 191 -11.95 -14.23 6.04
C LYS A 191 -11.72 -12.71 6.19
N TRP A 192 -10.68 -12.13 5.57
CA TRP A 192 -10.46 -10.69 5.63
C TRP A 192 -11.32 -9.94 4.59
N LYS A 193 -11.83 -8.79 5.00
CA LYS A 193 -12.52 -7.83 4.13
C LYS A 193 -12.15 -6.42 4.57
N SER A 194 -11.92 -5.51 3.63
CA SER A 194 -11.75 -4.09 3.95
C SER A 194 -13.05 -3.51 4.49
N LYS A 195 -12.97 -2.75 5.57
CA LYS A 195 -14.11 -2.10 6.23
C LYS A 195 -14.01 -0.58 6.21
N ASN A 196 -12.79 -0.05 6.15
CA ASN A 196 -12.47 1.38 6.31
C ASN A 196 -11.90 2.00 5.02
N SER A 197 -12.07 1.35 3.87
CA SER A 197 -11.44 1.78 2.60
C SER A 197 -12.46 2.07 1.50
N ASN A 198 -13.70 2.38 1.86
CA ASN A 198 -14.69 2.88 0.88
C ASN A 198 -14.53 4.40 0.67
N ILE A 199 -15.24 4.94 -0.31
CA ILE A 199 -15.11 6.36 -0.67
C ILE A 199 -15.56 7.30 0.45
N ASP A 200 -16.57 6.91 1.24
CA ASP A 200 -17.07 7.72 2.36
C ASP A 200 -16.05 7.76 3.50
N ASP A 201 -15.37 6.65 3.78
CA ASP A 201 -14.28 6.58 4.76
C ASP A 201 -13.09 7.44 4.32
N LEU A 202 -12.74 7.40 3.03
CA LEU A 202 -11.68 8.24 2.49
C LEU A 202 -12.03 9.74 2.58
N ILE A 203 -13.28 10.10 2.28
CA ILE A 203 -13.74 11.49 2.39
C ILE A 203 -13.74 11.94 3.87
N ARG A 204 -14.19 11.10 4.79
CA ARG A 204 -14.08 11.39 6.23
C ARG A 204 -12.63 11.61 6.62
N PHE A 205 -11.74 10.73 6.24
CA PHE A 205 -10.31 10.87 6.51
C PHE A 205 -9.73 12.20 5.97
N ILE A 206 -10.12 12.60 4.77
CA ILE A 206 -9.67 13.87 4.18
C ILE A 206 -10.22 15.08 4.95
N LEU A 207 -11.43 15.00 5.47
CA LEU A 207 -12.14 16.12 6.08
C LEU A 207 -12.06 16.16 7.62
N ASP A 208 -11.93 15.02 8.31
CA ASP A 208 -12.03 14.94 9.77
C ASP A 208 -10.71 15.29 10.49
N ASP A 209 -9.55 15.18 9.83
CA ASP A 209 -8.29 15.68 10.41
C ASP A 209 -8.18 17.23 10.42
N PHE A 210 -9.28 17.92 10.11
CA PHE A 210 -9.38 19.38 10.22
C PHE A 210 -10.00 19.88 11.53
N LYS A 211 -10.26 18.96 12.46
CA LYS A 211 -10.94 19.29 13.72
C LYS A 211 -10.09 19.14 14.97
N ASP A 212 -8.74 19.01 14.81
CA ASP A 212 -7.80 19.06 15.94
C ASP A 212 -7.13 20.43 16.04
#